data_0b5746399ab48a23d8a31c1f66d58dfe
#
_entry.id   0b5746399ab48a23d8a31c1f66d58dfe
#
_cell.length_a   1.000
_cell.length_b   1.000
_cell.length_c   1.000
_cell.angle_alpha   90.00
_cell.angle_beta   90.00
_cell.angle_gamma   90.00
#
_symmetry.space_group_name_H-M   'P 1'
#
loop_
_entity.id
_entity.type
_entity.pdbx_description
1 polymer ?
#
loop_
_entity_poly.entity_id
_entity_poly.type
_entity_poly.pdbx_seq_one_letter_code
_entity_poly.pdbx_strand_id
1 'polypeptide(L)'
;ARGRLKLRGKRRKALALRGLSQDAGPRDLARLGLPVDPDLLFRALAYAVDPEWTRGHRFTVGYELVGEGGGRWHVVVDDGRVGTGTGLGDEPDALVRIRYSDWLRMLAGEITPPEAMRLGLTEVDGQIPPVTLLGRWIDRAEGVDGPEIEREERQRRRQLQNAGSWGGKVSSNDASADAGDPAEGKRPRGGLMSYEQLYALWERQNWRAHELDFSVDREHWLNSPTEAQRHTAFSVGSFYVGEERVTADLAPFLLAAPSGEIEAFLATQLVDEMRHAVFFDRWASEVMALESGSFRNRLEEIEERMLGPWHFLFDDSLREVANRIKARPDDLELFVEGIVTYHMVTEGVLAMPGQRIMIQYTADHDLYPGFNKGFSLVEQDEHRHIAFGVRFLKDVCEERPEMKQVVVSTLEKLLPKSAEVFCPPESDDPSDFISYGHHSSQVYGFAYQALKRRMAAIGVEIPPPERLMPGPVDFGGLDERRVIAAEAETAAPASASAAS
;
A
#
# COMPACT_ATOMS: atom_id res chain seq x y z
N ALA A 1 -11.75 -16.81 -40.80
CA ALA A 1 -11.19 -17.87 -41.68
C ALA A 1 -10.92 -19.11 -40.83
N ARG A 2 -11.64 -20.22 -41.04
CA ARG A 2 -11.39 -21.49 -40.34
C ARG A 2 -10.18 -22.19 -40.97
N GLY A 3 -8.98 -21.90 -40.50
CA GLY A 3 -7.77 -22.64 -40.86
C GLY A 3 -7.72 -23.94 -40.06
N ARG A 4 -7.57 -25.09 -40.76
CA ARG A 4 -7.33 -26.37 -40.12
C ARG A 4 -5.86 -26.41 -39.66
N LEU A 5 -5.62 -26.40 -38.35
CA LEU A 5 -4.31 -26.59 -37.74
C LEU A 5 -3.81 -28.02 -38.05
N LYS A 6 -2.72 -28.17 -38.79
CA LYS A 6 -2.04 -29.47 -39.00
C LYS A 6 -0.87 -29.59 -38.02
N LEU A 7 -1.08 -30.34 -36.95
CA LEU A 7 -0.03 -30.65 -35.97
C LEU A 7 0.92 -31.73 -36.51
N ARG A 8 2.23 -31.42 -36.61
CA ARG A 8 3.32 -32.40 -36.86
C ARG A 8 4.21 -32.44 -35.61
N GLY A 9 4.25 -33.56 -34.91
CA GLY A 9 5.10 -33.72 -33.71
C GLY A 9 4.69 -34.85 -32.78
N LYS A 10 5.39 -35.01 -31.65
CA LYS A 10 5.16 -36.09 -30.69
C LYS A 10 3.79 -35.98 -30.03
N ARG A 11 3.01 -37.07 -30.00
CA ARG A 11 1.63 -37.15 -29.43
C ARG A 11 1.47 -36.55 -28.02
N ARG A 12 2.51 -36.63 -27.16
CA ARG A 12 2.47 -36.03 -25.81
C ARG A 12 2.34 -34.50 -25.83
N LYS A 13 2.99 -33.81 -26.77
CA LYS A 13 2.87 -32.34 -26.91
C LYS A 13 1.51 -31.92 -27.48
N ALA A 14 0.91 -32.76 -28.33
CA ALA A 14 -0.45 -32.49 -28.85
C ALA A 14 -1.54 -32.71 -27.80
N LEU A 15 -1.32 -33.56 -26.78
CA LEU A 15 -2.23 -33.74 -25.65
C LEU A 15 -2.19 -32.56 -24.65
N ALA A 16 -1.02 -31.91 -24.50
CA ALA A 16 -0.91 -30.69 -23.71
C ALA A 16 -1.73 -29.53 -24.29
N LEU A 17 -1.91 -29.48 -25.61
CA LEU A 17 -2.75 -28.51 -26.31
C LEU A 17 -4.26 -28.71 -26.06
N ARG A 18 -4.67 -29.87 -25.54
CA ARG A 18 -6.09 -30.15 -25.21
C ARG A 18 -6.67 -29.33 -24.06
N GLY A 19 -5.77 -28.78 -23.21
CA GLY A 19 -6.11 -27.89 -22.09
C GLY A 19 -6.07 -26.40 -22.44
N LEU A 20 -5.62 -26.03 -23.65
CA LEU A 20 -5.63 -24.64 -24.10
C LEU A 20 -7.05 -24.26 -24.48
N SER A 21 -7.58 -23.22 -23.84
CA SER A 21 -8.84 -22.60 -24.25
C SER A 21 -8.73 -22.00 -25.66
N GLN A 22 -9.84 -21.64 -26.26
CA GLN A 22 -9.84 -20.96 -27.56
C GLN A 22 -9.11 -19.60 -27.54
N ASP A 23 -8.79 -19.11 -26.34
CA ASP A 23 -8.19 -17.80 -26.05
C ASP A 23 -6.71 -17.89 -25.64
N ALA A 24 -6.03 -19.02 -25.91
CA ALA A 24 -4.61 -19.19 -25.57
C ALA A 24 -3.71 -18.24 -26.38
N GLY A 25 -3.01 -17.36 -25.67
CA GLY A 25 -2.10 -16.36 -26.22
C GLY A 25 -0.64 -16.84 -26.32
N PRO A 26 0.27 -16.02 -26.85
CA PRO A 26 1.71 -16.31 -26.92
C PRO A 26 2.35 -16.63 -25.58
N ARG A 27 1.90 -16.01 -24.50
CA ARG A 27 2.35 -16.28 -23.12
C ARG A 27 2.06 -17.72 -22.69
N ASP A 28 0.90 -18.25 -23.03
CA ASP A 28 0.52 -19.62 -22.68
C ASP A 28 1.37 -20.64 -23.44
N LEU A 29 1.72 -20.34 -24.69
CA LEU A 29 2.65 -21.15 -25.46
C LEU A 29 4.05 -21.18 -24.84
N ALA A 30 4.55 -19.99 -24.44
CA ALA A 30 5.85 -19.87 -23.77
C ALA A 30 5.88 -20.64 -22.43
N ARG A 31 4.85 -20.50 -21.59
CA ARG A 31 4.70 -21.24 -20.31
C ARG A 31 4.70 -22.76 -20.50
N LEU A 32 4.20 -23.24 -21.63
CA LEU A 32 4.22 -24.66 -21.98
C LEU A 32 5.55 -25.12 -22.60
N GLY A 33 6.56 -24.24 -22.69
CA GLY A 33 7.84 -24.50 -23.32
C GLY A 33 7.73 -24.78 -24.84
N LEU A 34 6.67 -24.23 -25.47
CA LEU A 34 6.49 -24.31 -26.90
C LEU A 34 7.19 -23.13 -27.58
N PRO A 35 7.81 -23.35 -28.76
CA PRO A 35 8.45 -22.27 -29.49
C PRO A 35 7.39 -21.24 -29.91
N VAL A 36 7.68 -19.98 -29.69
CA VAL A 36 6.89 -18.84 -30.16
C VAL A 36 7.62 -18.23 -31.34
N ASP A 37 6.94 -18.10 -32.48
CA ASP A 37 7.51 -17.46 -33.66
C ASP A 37 7.54 -15.93 -33.46
N PRO A 38 8.74 -15.29 -33.32
CA PRO A 38 8.81 -13.87 -33.11
C PRO A 38 8.24 -13.04 -34.26
N ASP A 39 8.37 -13.50 -35.51
CA ASP A 39 7.85 -12.81 -36.70
C ASP A 39 6.33 -12.68 -36.60
N LEU A 40 5.66 -13.76 -36.21
CA LEU A 40 4.20 -13.76 -36.03
C LEU A 40 3.79 -12.85 -34.86
N LEU A 41 4.56 -12.84 -33.77
CA LEU A 41 4.25 -12.02 -32.59
C LEU A 41 4.43 -10.54 -32.87
N PHE A 42 5.53 -10.11 -33.50
CA PHE A 42 5.74 -8.72 -33.86
C PHE A 42 4.68 -8.24 -34.88
N ARG A 43 4.29 -9.06 -35.84
CA ARG A 43 3.16 -8.72 -36.74
C ARG A 43 1.84 -8.58 -36.01
N ALA A 44 1.54 -9.47 -35.06
CA ALA A 44 0.31 -9.40 -34.28
C ALA A 44 0.26 -8.13 -33.41
N LEU A 45 1.40 -7.65 -32.94
CA LEU A 45 1.53 -6.48 -32.08
C LEU A 45 1.01 -5.19 -32.76
N ALA A 46 1.24 -5.03 -34.07
CA ALA A 46 0.72 -3.92 -34.86
C ALA A 46 -0.83 -3.86 -34.91
N TYR A 47 -1.49 -4.99 -34.67
CA TYR A 47 -2.96 -5.09 -34.63
C TYR A 47 -3.51 -5.12 -33.22
N ALA A 48 -2.71 -5.51 -32.21
CA ALA A 48 -3.11 -5.64 -30.82
C ALA A 48 -3.06 -4.31 -30.08
N VAL A 49 -2.12 -3.43 -30.41
CA VAL A 49 -2.00 -2.11 -29.81
C VAL A 49 -3.03 -1.17 -30.42
N ASP A 50 -3.94 -0.65 -29.59
CA ASP A 50 -4.95 0.30 -30.03
C ASP A 50 -4.28 1.62 -30.48
N PRO A 51 -4.54 2.10 -31.70
CA PRO A 51 -4.02 3.37 -32.21
C PRO A 51 -4.26 4.57 -31.29
N GLU A 52 -5.37 4.59 -30.57
CA GLU A 52 -5.71 5.69 -29.63
C GLU A 52 -4.71 5.81 -28.47
N TRP A 53 -4.11 4.68 -28.03
CA TRP A 53 -3.12 4.70 -26.95
C TRP A 53 -1.82 5.34 -27.38
N THR A 54 -1.51 5.31 -28.69
CA THR A 54 -0.25 5.78 -29.26
C THR A 54 -0.28 7.22 -29.73
N ARG A 55 -1.40 7.91 -29.60
CA ARG A 55 -1.53 9.33 -29.98
C ARG A 55 -0.59 10.22 -29.20
N GLY A 56 0.08 11.13 -29.89
CA GLY A 56 1.08 12.04 -29.32
C GLY A 56 2.47 11.41 -29.13
N HIS A 57 2.64 10.12 -29.49
CA HIS A 57 3.91 9.43 -29.39
C HIS A 57 4.51 9.13 -30.77
N ARG A 58 5.83 9.36 -30.90
CA ARG A 58 6.59 9.03 -32.10
C ARG A 58 7.93 8.48 -31.68
N PHE A 59 8.19 7.21 -32.00
CA PHE A 59 9.44 6.54 -31.74
C PHE A 59 9.56 5.23 -32.50
N THR A 60 10.79 4.72 -32.61
CA THR A 60 11.10 3.38 -33.14
C THR A 60 11.91 2.59 -32.11
N VAL A 61 11.48 1.37 -31.83
CA VAL A 61 12.21 0.42 -30.98
C VAL A 61 12.68 -0.76 -31.81
N GLY A 62 14.00 -0.97 -31.89
CA GLY A 62 14.61 -2.15 -32.49
C GLY A 62 14.73 -3.28 -31.48
N TYR A 63 14.58 -4.50 -31.94
CA TYR A 63 14.76 -5.73 -31.15
C TYR A 63 15.75 -6.66 -31.83
N GLU A 64 16.76 -7.10 -31.10
CA GLU A 64 17.71 -8.12 -31.50
C GLU A 64 17.61 -9.32 -30.55
N LEU A 65 16.93 -10.37 -30.99
CA LEU A 65 16.83 -11.64 -30.25
C LEU A 65 18.01 -12.54 -30.68
N VAL A 66 18.94 -12.79 -29.77
CA VAL A 66 20.18 -13.52 -30.07
C VAL A 66 20.01 -15.02 -29.82
N GLY A 67 20.52 -15.85 -30.69
CA GLY A 67 20.54 -17.31 -30.57
C GLY A 67 19.57 -18.02 -31.52
N GLU A 68 19.43 -19.34 -31.33
CA GLU A 68 18.58 -20.20 -32.19
C GLU A 68 17.10 -19.79 -32.02
N GLY A 69 16.42 -19.51 -33.12
CA GLY A 69 15.06 -18.98 -33.14
C GLY A 69 14.96 -17.43 -33.02
N GLY A 70 16.10 -16.76 -32.86
CA GLY A 70 16.19 -15.30 -32.81
C GLY A 70 16.21 -14.65 -34.20
N GLY A 71 16.35 -13.30 -34.19
CA GLY A 71 16.36 -12.46 -35.38
C GLY A 71 16.30 -10.98 -35.00
N ARG A 72 15.94 -10.13 -35.96
CA ARG A 72 15.86 -8.70 -35.77
C ARG A 72 14.51 -8.15 -36.24
N TRP A 73 13.88 -7.35 -35.41
CA TRP A 73 12.60 -6.70 -35.69
C TRP A 73 12.60 -5.27 -35.17
N HIS A 74 11.68 -4.47 -35.66
CA HIS A 74 11.44 -3.15 -35.11
C HIS A 74 9.92 -2.86 -35.03
N VAL A 75 9.59 -1.97 -34.11
CA VAL A 75 8.24 -1.43 -33.91
C VAL A 75 8.33 0.08 -34.10
N VAL A 76 7.52 0.61 -35.00
CA VAL A 76 7.39 2.05 -35.26
C VAL A 76 6.05 2.52 -34.69
N VAL A 77 6.09 3.54 -33.87
CA VAL A 77 4.93 4.27 -33.38
C VAL A 77 4.96 5.67 -33.99
N ASP A 78 3.90 6.03 -34.69
CA ASP A 78 3.76 7.35 -35.33
C ASP A 78 2.35 7.90 -35.10
N ASP A 79 2.15 8.60 -33.99
CA ASP A 79 0.96 9.40 -33.66
C ASP A 79 -0.37 8.73 -34.05
N GLY A 80 -0.70 7.62 -33.40
CA GLY A 80 -1.91 6.85 -33.70
C GLY A 80 -1.72 5.79 -34.78
N ARG A 81 -0.49 5.44 -35.15
CA ARG A 81 -0.16 4.34 -36.05
C ARG A 81 0.92 3.46 -35.44
N VAL A 82 0.74 2.17 -35.52
CA VAL A 82 1.74 1.18 -35.11
C VAL A 82 2.10 0.33 -36.31
N GLY A 83 3.38 0.25 -36.61
CA GLY A 83 3.94 -0.58 -37.67
C GLY A 83 5.04 -1.48 -37.13
N THR A 84 5.24 -2.63 -37.75
CA THR A 84 6.33 -3.54 -37.42
C THR A 84 7.01 -4.02 -38.69
N GLY A 85 8.31 -4.31 -38.58
CA GLY A 85 9.11 -4.83 -39.71
C GLY A 85 10.25 -5.71 -39.27
N THR A 86 10.85 -6.44 -40.20
CA THR A 86 12.10 -7.18 -40.02
C THR A 86 13.29 -6.21 -40.11
N GLY A 87 14.37 -6.51 -39.38
CA GLY A 87 15.52 -5.62 -39.23
C GLY A 87 15.33 -4.68 -38.02
N LEU A 88 16.32 -3.82 -37.77
CA LEU A 88 16.33 -2.95 -36.57
C LEU A 88 15.60 -1.63 -36.77
N GLY A 89 15.17 -1.30 -38.02
CA GLY A 89 14.68 0.01 -38.40
C GLY A 89 15.82 1.00 -38.67
N ASP A 90 15.48 2.13 -39.29
CA ASP A 90 16.42 3.20 -39.55
C ASP A 90 16.53 4.08 -38.28
N GLU A 91 17.73 4.16 -37.69
CA GLU A 91 18.02 4.97 -36.48
C GLU A 91 16.97 4.80 -35.35
N PRO A 92 16.85 3.61 -34.73
CA PRO A 92 15.87 3.40 -33.68
C PRO A 92 16.18 4.24 -32.43
N ASP A 93 15.14 4.82 -31.79
CA ASP A 93 15.27 5.56 -30.52
C ASP A 93 15.77 4.68 -29.38
N ALA A 94 15.49 3.38 -29.45
CA ALA A 94 16.02 2.37 -28.54
C ALA A 94 16.23 1.04 -29.25
N LEU A 95 17.31 0.32 -28.85
CA LEU A 95 17.62 -1.03 -29.28
C LEU A 95 17.64 -1.97 -28.09
N VAL A 96 16.78 -2.97 -28.09
CA VAL A 96 16.69 -4.01 -27.07
C VAL A 96 17.41 -5.26 -27.56
N ARG A 97 18.46 -5.70 -26.84
CA ARG A 97 19.17 -6.97 -27.07
C ARG A 97 18.87 -7.94 -25.97
N ILE A 98 18.45 -9.15 -26.33
CA ILE A 98 18.17 -10.24 -25.38
C ILE A 98 18.36 -11.58 -26.07
N ARG A 99 18.74 -12.61 -25.32
CA ARG A 99 18.73 -13.98 -25.87
C ARG A 99 17.30 -14.45 -26.10
N TYR A 100 17.06 -15.12 -27.21
CA TYR A 100 15.74 -15.66 -27.54
C TYR A 100 15.18 -16.54 -26.41
N SER A 101 16.02 -17.36 -25.76
CA SER A 101 15.63 -18.16 -24.60
C SER A 101 15.17 -17.31 -23.39
N ASP A 102 15.85 -16.19 -23.11
CA ASP A 102 15.51 -15.33 -22.00
C ASP A 102 14.27 -14.46 -22.32
N TRP A 103 14.12 -14.10 -23.60
CA TRP A 103 12.91 -13.46 -24.09
C TRP A 103 11.66 -14.37 -23.93
N LEU A 104 11.79 -15.68 -24.19
CA LEU A 104 10.72 -16.65 -23.95
C LEU A 104 10.38 -16.76 -22.44
N ARG A 105 11.37 -16.69 -21.56
CA ARG A 105 11.15 -16.68 -20.11
C ARG A 105 10.42 -15.40 -19.66
N MET A 106 10.75 -14.24 -20.24
CA MET A 106 10.01 -13.01 -20.01
C MET A 106 8.56 -13.14 -20.53
N LEU A 107 8.37 -13.67 -21.71
CA LEU A 107 7.05 -13.90 -22.29
C LEU A 107 6.21 -14.89 -21.45
N ALA A 108 6.85 -15.91 -20.88
CA ALA A 108 6.20 -16.85 -19.95
C ALA A 108 5.86 -16.24 -18.58
N GLY A 109 6.42 -15.07 -18.26
CA GLY A 109 6.27 -14.42 -16.96
C GLY A 109 7.15 -15.01 -15.86
N GLU A 110 8.20 -15.80 -16.23
CA GLU A 110 9.18 -16.34 -15.28
C GLU A 110 10.15 -15.29 -14.75
N ILE A 111 10.42 -14.26 -15.55
CA ILE A 111 11.24 -13.10 -15.20
C ILE A 111 10.55 -11.85 -15.72
N THR A 112 10.59 -10.78 -14.93
CA THR A 112 10.06 -9.47 -15.36
C THR A 112 11.09 -8.70 -16.17
N PRO A 113 10.68 -7.73 -17.04
CA PRO A 113 11.62 -6.89 -17.77
C PRO A 113 12.63 -6.15 -16.86
N PRO A 114 12.25 -5.57 -15.70
CA PRO A 114 13.21 -4.98 -14.76
C PRO A 114 14.20 -5.99 -14.19
N GLU A 115 13.76 -7.21 -13.90
CA GLU A 115 14.66 -8.29 -13.44
C GLU A 115 15.65 -8.71 -14.51
N ALA A 116 15.18 -8.86 -15.75
CA ALA A 116 16.05 -9.20 -16.88
C ALA A 116 17.15 -8.16 -17.10
N MET A 117 16.81 -6.85 -16.97
CA MET A 117 17.79 -5.77 -17.01
C MET A 117 18.76 -5.84 -15.84
N ARG A 118 18.29 -6.02 -14.62
CA ARG A 118 19.14 -6.12 -13.42
C ARG A 118 20.10 -7.30 -13.47
N LEU A 119 19.68 -8.41 -14.05
CA LEU A 119 20.50 -9.62 -14.23
C LEU A 119 21.43 -9.55 -15.45
N GLY A 120 21.40 -8.46 -16.22
CA GLY A 120 22.19 -8.32 -17.44
C GLY A 120 21.77 -9.25 -18.58
N LEU A 121 20.53 -9.77 -18.52
CA LEU A 121 19.96 -10.63 -19.58
C LEU A 121 19.39 -9.83 -20.74
N THR A 122 19.06 -8.55 -20.49
CA THR A 122 18.58 -7.58 -21.48
C THR A 122 19.45 -6.33 -21.44
N GLU A 123 19.92 -5.93 -22.60
CA GLU A 123 20.62 -4.67 -22.83
C GLU A 123 19.70 -3.73 -23.60
N VAL A 124 19.61 -2.47 -23.15
CA VAL A 124 18.89 -1.40 -23.85
C VAL A 124 19.88 -0.30 -24.19
N ASP A 125 20.07 -0.07 -25.49
CA ASP A 125 20.86 1.03 -26.02
C ASP A 125 19.91 2.12 -26.54
N GLY A 126 20.07 3.36 -26.10
CA GLY A 126 19.22 4.49 -26.45
C GLY A 126 18.20 4.84 -25.35
N GLN A 127 17.01 5.29 -25.73
CA GLN A 127 16.00 5.84 -24.82
C GLN A 127 15.16 4.75 -24.16
N ILE A 128 15.11 4.71 -22.82
CA ILE A 128 14.30 3.74 -22.05
C ILE A 128 12.78 3.98 -22.15
N PRO A 129 12.26 5.24 -22.13
CA PRO A 129 10.81 5.50 -22.14
C PRO A 129 10.05 4.85 -23.29
N PRO A 130 10.52 4.84 -24.56
CA PRO A 130 9.87 4.12 -25.65
C PRO A 130 9.68 2.63 -25.39
N VAL A 131 10.68 1.96 -24.83
CA VAL A 131 10.64 0.53 -24.51
C VAL A 131 9.61 0.26 -23.43
N THR A 132 9.56 1.10 -22.39
CA THR A 132 8.61 0.96 -21.27
C THR A 132 7.17 1.19 -21.74
N LEU A 133 6.93 2.22 -22.56
CA LEU A 133 5.61 2.50 -23.12
C LEU A 133 5.10 1.35 -23.97
N LEU A 134 5.94 0.84 -24.86
CA LEU A 134 5.58 -0.27 -25.72
C LEU A 134 5.27 -1.54 -24.91
N GLY A 135 6.05 -1.84 -23.87
CA GLY A 135 5.80 -2.93 -22.94
C GLY A 135 4.41 -2.82 -22.29
N ARG A 136 4.04 -1.64 -21.78
CA ARG A 136 2.71 -1.38 -21.19
C ARG A 136 1.58 -1.59 -22.18
N TRP A 137 1.71 -1.13 -23.42
CA TRP A 137 0.66 -1.33 -24.45
C TRP A 137 0.51 -2.80 -24.84
N ILE A 138 1.61 -3.57 -24.84
CA ILE A 138 1.57 -5.01 -25.07
C ILE A 138 0.83 -5.71 -23.93
N ASP A 139 1.18 -5.43 -22.68
CA ASP A 139 0.51 -5.97 -21.50
C ASP A 139 -0.99 -5.63 -21.52
N ARG A 140 -1.31 -4.39 -21.89
CA ARG A 140 -2.67 -3.92 -22.08
C ARG A 140 -3.44 -4.73 -23.14
N ALA A 141 -2.84 -4.92 -24.30
CA ALA A 141 -3.45 -5.68 -25.38
C ALA A 141 -3.70 -7.16 -25.01
N GLU A 142 -2.90 -7.70 -24.10
CA GLU A 142 -3.02 -9.06 -23.58
C GLU A 142 -3.93 -9.17 -22.34
N GLY A 143 -4.50 -8.05 -21.87
CA GLY A 143 -5.39 -8.01 -20.71
C GLY A 143 -4.71 -8.27 -19.37
N VAL A 144 -3.38 -8.08 -19.30
CA VAL A 144 -2.58 -8.31 -18.08
C VAL A 144 -2.67 -7.12 -17.13
N ASP A 145 -2.91 -5.91 -17.65
CA ASP A 145 -2.93 -4.63 -16.91
C ASP A 145 -4.33 -4.06 -16.64
N GLY A 146 -5.32 -4.91 -16.44
CA GLY A 146 -6.70 -4.47 -16.16
C GLY A 146 -6.83 -3.36 -15.10
N PRO A 147 -6.13 -3.40 -13.95
CA PRO A 147 -6.26 -2.39 -12.90
C PRO A 147 -5.62 -1.02 -13.21
N GLU A 148 -4.50 -0.97 -13.92
CA GLU A 148 -3.83 0.31 -14.25
C GLU A 148 -4.57 1.10 -15.33
N ILE A 149 -5.11 0.41 -16.30
CA ILE A 149 -5.86 1.00 -17.42
C ILE A 149 -7.18 1.59 -16.95
N GLU A 150 -7.88 0.87 -16.10
CA GLU A 150 -9.09 1.39 -15.48
C GLU A 150 -8.80 2.62 -14.61
N ARG A 151 -7.57 2.74 -14.03
CA ARG A 151 -7.10 3.94 -13.33
C ARG A 151 -6.91 5.13 -14.27
N GLU A 152 -6.19 4.96 -15.39
CA GLU A 152 -5.96 6.02 -16.37
C GLU A 152 -7.26 6.50 -17.02
N GLU A 153 -8.18 5.59 -17.36
CA GLU A 153 -9.50 5.95 -17.90
C GLU A 153 -10.37 6.63 -16.85
N ARG A 154 -10.35 6.18 -15.57
CA ARG A 154 -11.06 6.87 -14.48
C ARG A 154 -10.46 8.25 -14.22
N GLN A 155 -9.14 8.38 -14.20
CA GLN A 155 -8.46 9.67 -14.03
C GLN A 155 -8.81 10.62 -15.18
N ARG A 156 -8.86 10.13 -16.42
CA ARG A 156 -9.28 10.90 -17.60
C ARG A 156 -10.78 11.26 -17.55
N ARG A 157 -11.66 10.36 -17.10
CA ARG A 157 -13.09 10.64 -16.89
C ARG A 157 -13.30 11.64 -15.75
N ARG A 158 -12.55 11.53 -14.65
CA ARG A 158 -12.57 12.51 -13.53
C ARG A 158 -12.06 13.88 -13.99
N GLN A 159 -10.99 13.95 -14.76
CA GLN A 159 -10.49 15.21 -15.32
C GLN A 159 -11.53 15.86 -16.25
N LEU A 160 -12.26 15.07 -17.04
CA LEU A 160 -13.33 15.56 -17.92
C LEU A 160 -14.60 15.95 -17.14
N GLN A 161 -14.90 15.25 -16.04
CA GLN A 161 -16.03 15.60 -15.14
C GLN A 161 -15.69 16.81 -14.27
N ASN A 162 -14.45 16.94 -13.76
CA ASN A 162 -14.00 18.09 -12.98
C ASN A 162 -13.89 19.37 -13.84
N ALA A 163 -13.62 19.24 -15.14
CA ALA A 163 -13.68 20.38 -16.06
C ALA A 163 -15.11 20.90 -16.28
N GLY A 164 -16.14 20.15 -15.87
CA GLY A 164 -17.55 20.49 -16.05
C GLY A 164 -18.34 20.87 -14.80
N SER A 165 -17.86 20.61 -13.58
CA SER A 165 -18.71 20.74 -12.37
C SER A 165 -18.13 21.54 -11.18
N TRP A 166 -16.87 21.98 -11.22
CA TRP A 166 -16.29 22.82 -10.14
C TRP A 166 -15.94 24.22 -10.65
N GLY A 167 -16.98 24.99 -10.98
CA GLY A 167 -16.88 26.42 -11.28
C GLY A 167 -16.82 27.30 -10.03
N GLY A 168 -15.86 27.08 -9.15
CA GLY A 168 -15.48 28.03 -8.11
C GLY A 168 -14.37 28.92 -8.64
N LYS A 169 -14.65 30.22 -8.83
CA LYS A 169 -13.70 31.23 -9.30
C LYS A 169 -12.46 31.26 -8.42
N VAL A 170 -11.34 30.74 -8.92
CA VAL A 170 -10.01 31.13 -8.40
C VAL A 170 -9.71 32.51 -8.98
N SER A 171 -9.62 33.50 -8.09
CA SER A 171 -9.18 34.84 -8.43
C SER A 171 -7.76 34.77 -8.99
N SER A 172 -7.65 35.14 -10.25
CA SER A 172 -6.37 35.39 -10.90
C SER A 172 -5.78 36.70 -10.36
N ASN A 173 -4.83 36.60 -9.45
CA ASN A 173 -3.83 37.66 -9.28
C ASN A 173 -2.52 37.00 -8.83
N ASP A 174 -1.50 37.36 -9.61
CA ASP A 174 -0.07 37.21 -9.48
C ASP A 174 0.58 36.05 -10.23
N ALA A 175 0.71 36.29 -11.54
CA ALA A 175 1.81 35.78 -12.33
C ALA A 175 2.99 36.74 -12.20
N SER A 176 4.04 36.30 -11.49
CA SER A 176 5.47 36.57 -11.70
C SER A 176 6.22 36.38 -10.40
N ALA A 177 6.98 35.31 -10.29
CA ALA A 177 8.31 35.29 -9.67
C ALA A 177 8.86 33.85 -9.61
N ASP A 178 9.94 33.65 -10.31
CA ASP A 178 11.08 32.81 -9.97
C ASP A 178 10.87 31.33 -9.62
N ALA A 179 11.27 30.46 -10.53
CA ALA A 179 11.41 29.03 -10.33
C ALA A 179 12.60 28.76 -9.38
N GLY A 180 12.32 28.80 -8.07
CA GLY A 180 13.16 28.29 -7.01
C GLY A 180 12.75 26.87 -6.65
N ASP A 181 13.75 26.05 -6.34
CA ASP A 181 13.67 24.65 -5.89
C ASP A 181 12.46 24.38 -4.98
N PRO A 182 11.57 23.38 -5.26
CA PRO A 182 10.40 23.05 -4.43
C PRO A 182 10.74 22.57 -3.02
N ALA A 183 12.02 22.36 -2.68
CA ALA A 183 12.46 21.82 -1.38
C ALA A 183 12.51 22.84 -0.23
N GLU A 184 12.34 24.16 -0.48
CA GLU A 184 12.44 25.22 0.54
C GLU A 184 11.16 26.01 0.82
N GLY A 185 9.99 25.38 0.74
CA GLY A 185 8.75 26.00 1.17
C GLY A 185 8.75 26.23 2.70
N LYS A 186 8.93 27.48 3.18
CA LYS A 186 8.73 27.87 4.58
C LYS A 186 7.34 27.46 5.02
N ARG A 187 7.24 26.54 5.99
CA ARG A 187 5.98 26.12 6.62
C ARG A 187 5.26 27.35 7.22
N PRO A 188 3.95 27.49 7.02
CA PRO A 188 3.16 28.29 7.93
C PRO A 188 3.30 27.69 9.33
N ARG A 189 3.70 28.46 10.34
CA ARG A 189 3.73 28.01 11.73
C ARG A 189 2.32 27.57 12.12
N GLY A 190 2.08 26.26 12.29
CA GLY A 190 0.82 25.70 12.80
C GLY A 190 -0.11 25.04 11.78
N GLY A 191 0.28 24.84 10.52
CA GLY A 191 -0.56 24.16 9.50
C GLY A 191 -0.30 22.65 9.43
N LEU A 192 -1.37 21.86 9.14
CA LEU A 192 -1.25 20.42 8.78
C LEU A 192 -0.50 20.27 7.45
N MET A 193 0.20 19.16 7.27
CA MET A 193 0.84 18.81 5.98
C MET A 193 -0.21 18.67 4.87
N SER A 194 0.17 19.05 3.64
CA SER A 194 -0.64 18.77 2.45
C SER A 194 -0.52 17.28 2.05
N TYR A 195 -1.43 16.78 1.21
CA TYR A 195 -1.35 15.41 0.69
C TYR A 195 -0.05 15.16 -0.08
N GLU A 196 0.42 16.14 -0.84
CA GLU A 196 1.70 16.09 -1.55
C GLU A 196 2.89 15.99 -0.57
N GLN A 197 2.86 16.76 0.53
CA GLN A 197 3.90 16.69 1.56
C GLN A 197 3.90 15.34 2.28
N LEU A 198 2.73 14.76 2.53
CA LEU A 198 2.59 13.42 3.11
C LEU A 198 3.12 12.33 2.16
N TYR A 199 2.84 12.45 0.86
CA TYR A 199 3.39 11.56 -0.15
C TYR A 199 4.92 11.65 -0.22
N ALA A 200 5.47 12.86 -0.29
CA ALA A 200 6.92 13.08 -0.30
C ALA A 200 7.59 12.59 1.00
N LEU A 201 6.88 12.63 2.13
CA LEU A 201 7.35 12.07 3.39
C LEU A 201 7.43 10.55 3.31
N TRP A 202 6.42 9.89 2.72
CA TRP A 202 6.42 8.45 2.48
C TRP A 202 7.64 7.99 1.65
N GLU A 203 7.96 8.69 0.54
CA GLU A 203 9.13 8.37 -0.26
C GLU A 203 10.44 8.41 0.54
N ARG A 204 10.58 9.40 1.45
CA ARG A 204 11.78 9.55 2.29
C ARG A 204 11.85 8.52 3.43
N GLN A 205 10.72 8.06 3.95
CA GLN A 205 10.61 7.15 5.08
C GLN A 205 10.51 5.67 4.68
N ASN A 206 10.66 5.36 3.39
CA ASN A 206 10.55 3.99 2.91
C ASN A 206 11.63 3.08 3.54
N TRP A 207 11.21 1.92 4.02
CA TRP A 207 12.07 0.92 4.65
C TRP A 207 11.74 -0.48 4.12
N ARG A 208 12.58 -1.47 4.45
CA ARG A 208 12.46 -2.83 3.92
C ARG A 208 12.37 -3.83 5.06
N ALA A 209 11.23 -4.52 5.16
CA ALA A 209 11.01 -5.54 6.18
C ALA A 209 12.07 -6.66 6.13
N HIS A 210 12.54 -7.03 4.94
CA HIS A 210 13.55 -8.08 4.75
C HIS A 210 14.98 -7.71 5.18
N GLU A 211 15.26 -6.44 5.48
CA GLU A 211 16.58 -6.00 5.99
C GLU A 211 16.68 -6.01 7.52
N LEU A 212 15.58 -6.32 8.22
CA LEU A 212 15.57 -6.45 9.67
C LEU A 212 16.22 -7.78 10.09
N ASP A 213 17.07 -7.72 11.11
CA ASP A 213 17.72 -8.87 11.72
C ASP A 213 17.02 -9.23 13.04
N PHE A 214 16.54 -10.46 13.15
CA PHE A 214 15.83 -11.01 14.30
C PHE A 214 16.64 -12.08 15.06
N SER A 215 17.91 -12.24 14.75
CA SER A 215 18.76 -13.28 15.37
C SER A 215 18.81 -13.15 16.90
N VAL A 216 19.00 -11.92 17.42
CA VAL A 216 19.00 -11.64 18.87
C VAL A 216 17.60 -11.81 19.45
N ASP A 217 16.55 -11.43 18.72
CA ASP A 217 15.16 -11.61 19.14
C ASP A 217 14.84 -13.09 19.34
N ARG A 218 15.31 -13.95 18.45
CA ARG A 218 15.18 -15.41 18.57
C ARG A 218 15.84 -15.94 19.82
N GLU A 219 17.03 -15.45 20.16
CA GLU A 219 17.75 -15.83 21.37
C GLU A 219 16.97 -15.38 22.62
N HIS A 220 16.48 -14.14 22.65
CA HIS A 220 15.64 -13.62 23.74
C HIS A 220 14.36 -14.44 23.91
N TRP A 221 13.71 -14.78 22.81
CA TRP A 221 12.49 -15.60 22.81
C TRP A 221 12.73 -16.97 23.46
N LEU A 222 13.76 -17.68 23.05
CA LEU A 222 14.08 -19.01 23.56
C LEU A 222 14.42 -19.03 25.05
N ASN A 223 14.96 -17.91 25.59
CA ASN A 223 15.33 -17.76 27.01
C ASN A 223 14.22 -17.13 27.85
N SER A 224 13.10 -16.69 27.24
CA SER A 224 12.00 -16.07 27.98
C SER A 224 11.13 -17.12 28.69
N PRO A 225 10.58 -16.79 29.89
CA PRO A 225 9.56 -17.62 30.52
C PRO A 225 8.34 -17.86 29.63
N THR A 226 7.72 -19.05 29.77
CA THR A 226 6.56 -19.44 28.94
C THR A 226 5.38 -18.45 29.04
N GLU A 227 5.19 -17.83 30.19
CA GLU A 227 4.12 -16.83 30.38
C GLU A 227 4.43 -15.54 29.60
N ALA A 228 5.68 -15.06 29.65
CA ALA A 228 6.13 -13.92 28.87
C ALA A 228 6.02 -14.21 27.35
N GLN A 229 6.38 -15.44 26.92
CA GLN A 229 6.21 -15.86 25.54
C GLN A 229 4.74 -15.82 25.11
N ARG A 230 3.83 -16.32 25.94
CA ARG A 230 2.38 -16.30 25.65
C ARG A 230 1.84 -14.88 25.52
N HIS A 231 2.23 -13.99 26.45
CA HIS A 231 1.81 -12.60 26.42
C HIS A 231 2.35 -11.86 25.18
N THR A 232 3.64 -12.03 24.87
CA THR A 232 4.24 -11.44 23.66
C THR A 232 3.61 -12.01 22.40
N ALA A 233 3.39 -13.33 22.32
CA ALA A 233 2.74 -13.96 21.16
C ALA A 233 1.33 -13.44 20.93
N PHE A 234 0.54 -13.23 21.99
CA PHE A 234 -0.77 -12.65 21.89
C PHE A 234 -0.71 -11.20 21.35
N SER A 235 0.14 -10.36 21.94
CA SER A 235 0.25 -8.95 21.55
C SER A 235 0.74 -8.77 20.10
N VAL A 236 1.83 -9.47 19.73
CA VAL A 236 2.38 -9.43 18.35
C VAL A 236 1.38 -10.03 17.37
N GLY A 237 0.73 -11.14 17.74
CA GLY A 237 -0.30 -11.78 16.93
C GLY A 237 -1.50 -10.87 16.68
N SER A 238 -1.91 -10.10 17.69
CA SER A 238 -3.00 -9.13 17.57
C SER A 238 -2.70 -8.07 16.51
N PHE A 239 -1.51 -7.50 16.52
CA PHE A 239 -1.07 -6.57 15.47
C PHE A 239 -1.01 -7.24 14.11
N TYR A 240 -0.45 -8.46 14.02
CA TYR A 240 -0.34 -9.17 12.75
C TYR A 240 -1.71 -9.39 12.08
N VAL A 241 -2.71 -9.86 12.84
CA VAL A 241 -4.08 -10.01 12.32
C VAL A 241 -4.68 -8.66 11.95
N GLY A 242 -4.43 -7.61 12.74
CA GLY A 242 -4.87 -6.26 12.44
C GLY A 242 -4.35 -5.77 11.10
N GLU A 243 -3.05 -5.87 10.86
CA GLU A 243 -2.39 -5.43 9.60
C GLU A 243 -2.93 -6.19 8.36
N GLU A 244 -3.19 -7.49 8.50
CA GLU A 244 -3.81 -8.25 7.42
C GLU A 244 -5.23 -7.76 7.12
N ARG A 245 -6.04 -7.50 8.16
CA ARG A 245 -7.40 -7.01 8.01
C ARG A 245 -7.45 -5.64 7.35
N VAL A 246 -6.62 -4.69 7.82
CA VAL A 246 -6.59 -3.35 7.22
C VAL A 246 -6.11 -3.38 5.79
N THR A 247 -5.11 -4.20 5.47
CA THR A 247 -4.64 -4.42 4.08
C THR A 247 -5.78 -4.90 3.17
N ALA A 248 -6.56 -5.88 3.63
CA ALA A 248 -7.65 -6.46 2.85
C ALA A 248 -8.80 -5.46 2.62
N ASP A 249 -9.10 -4.61 3.61
CA ASP A 249 -10.28 -3.75 3.62
C ASP A 249 -10.00 -2.31 3.14
N LEU A 250 -8.73 -1.94 2.84
CA LEU A 250 -8.35 -0.60 2.37
C LEU A 250 -8.64 -0.34 0.88
N ALA A 251 -8.69 -1.38 0.05
CA ALA A 251 -8.90 -1.23 -1.39
C ALA A 251 -10.20 -0.48 -1.77
N PRO A 252 -11.36 -0.67 -1.12
CA PRO A 252 -12.55 0.12 -1.36
C PRO A 252 -12.36 1.63 -1.13
N PHE A 253 -11.56 2.04 -0.13
CA PHE A 253 -11.26 3.45 0.15
C PHE A 253 -10.44 4.06 -0.99
N LEU A 254 -9.43 3.34 -1.48
CA LEU A 254 -8.64 3.76 -2.63
C LEU A 254 -9.53 4.02 -3.86
N LEU A 255 -10.46 3.11 -4.13
CA LEU A 255 -11.36 3.20 -5.28
C LEU A 255 -12.40 4.33 -5.14
N ALA A 256 -12.79 4.66 -3.92
CA ALA A 256 -13.76 5.70 -3.61
C ALA A 256 -13.12 7.06 -3.30
N ALA A 257 -11.78 7.17 -3.36
CA ALA A 257 -11.06 8.39 -3.03
C ALA A 257 -11.61 9.61 -3.80
N PRO A 258 -11.98 10.71 -3.12
CA PRO A 258 -12.65 11.84 -3.76
C PRO A 258 -11.72 12.69 -4.65
N SER A 259 -10.40 12.52 -4.55
CA SER A 259 -9.43 13.21 -5.42
C SER A 259 -8.22 12.34 -5.72
N GLY A 260 -7.45 12.69 -6.77
CA GLY A 260 -6.23 11.98 -7.15
C GLY A 260 -5.13 12.03 -6.09
N GLU A 261 -5.03 13.12 -5.33
CA GLU A 261 -4.05 13.26 -4.24
C GLU A 261 -4.38 12.33 -3.08
N ILE A 262 -5.67 12.17 -2.75
CA ILE A 262 -6.14 11.26 -1.72
C ILE A 262 -5.95 9.81 -2.19
N GLU A 263 -6.27 9.52 -3.46
CA GLU A 263 -6.03 8.20 -4.06
C GLU A 263 -4.53 7.83 -4.02
N ALA A 264 -3.65 8.76 -4.39
CA ALA A 264 -2.20 8.54 -4.36
C ALA A 264 -1.72 8.23 -2.94
N PHE A 265 -2.19 8.97 -1.93
CA PHE A 265 -1.82 8.71 -0.55
C PHE A 265 -2.32 7.33 -0.07
N LEU A 266 -3.58 6.99 -0.30
CA LEU A 266 -4.14 5.70 0.10
C LEU A 266 -3.45 4.52 -0.61
N ALA A 267 -2.92 4.73 -1.83
CA ALA A 267 -2.10 3.73 -2.49
C ALA A 267 -0.76 3.49 -1.77
N THR A 268 -0.12 4.55 -1.25
CA THR A 268 1.10 4.41 -0.44
C THR A 268 0.81 3.69 0.87
N GLN A 269 -0.30 4.02 1.51
CA GLN A 269 -0.73 3.37 2.74
C GLN A 269 -0.98 1.87 2.54
N LEU A 270 -1.63 1.46 1.46
CA LEU A 270 -1.82 0.03 1.15
C LEU A 270 -0.49 -0.73 1.02
N VAL A 271 0.56 -0.08 0.50
CA VAL A 271 1.91 -0.66 0.44
C VAL A 271 2.52 -0.78 1.84
N ASP A 272 2.30 0.22 2.71
CA ASP A 272 2.80 0.20 4.08
C ASP A 272 2.16 -0.93 4.89
N GLU A 273 0.82 -1.06 4.86
CA GLU A 273 0.09 -2.12 5.57
C GLU A 273 0.55 -3.52 5.16
N MET A 274 0.78 -3.74 3.86
CA MET A 274 1.36 -5.00 3.39
C MET A 274 2.79 -5.21 3.91
N ARG A 275 3.59 -4.15 4.03
CA ARG A 275 4.95 -4.20 4.59
C ARG A 275 4.92 -4.52 6.08
N HIS A 276 3.97 -3.96 6.83
CA HIS A 276 3.72 -4.26 8.23
C HIS A 276 3.35 -5.73 8.42
N ALA A 277 2.41 -6.24 7.62
CA ALA A 277 2.04 -7.65 7.64
C ALA A 277 3.25 -8.57 7.37
N VAL A 278 4.11 -8.23 6.40
CA VAL A 278 5.35 -8.98 6.12
C VAL A 278 6.34 -8.91 7.30
N PHE A 279 6.45 -7.78 7.97
CA PHE A 279 7.28 -7.65 9.18
C PHE A 279 6.82 -8.59 10.28
N PHE A 280 5.52 -8.60 10.60
CA PHE A 280 4.96 -9.48 11.61
C PHE A 280 5.03 -10.95 11.23
N ASP A 281 4.79 -11.31 9.97
CA ASP A 281 4.94 -12.68 9.46
C ASP A 281 6.36 -13.21 9.62
N ARG A 282 7.36 -12.38 9.27
CA ARG A 282 8.76 -12.72 9.47
C ARG A 282 9.09 -12.94 10.94
N TRP A 283 8.66 -12.02 11.80
CA TRP A 283 8.94 -12.15 13.23
C TRP A 283 8.27 -13.40 13.83
N ALA A 284 7.01 -13.66 13.48
CA ALA A 284 6.29 -14.86 13.90
C ALA A 284 6.99 -16.15 13.44
N SER A 285 7.47 -16.21 12.22
CA SER A 285 8.15 -17.38 11.69
C SER A 285 9.60 -17.54 12.19
N GLU A 286 10.37 -16.44 12.21
CA GLU A 286 11.81 -16.49 12.55
C GLU A 286 12.05 -16.52 14.06
N VAL A 287 11.22 -15.86 14.87
CA VAL A 287 11.38 -15.75 16.32
C VAL A 287 10.52 -16.74 17.08
N MET A 288 9.22 -16.75 16.87
CA MET A 288 8.30 -17.66 17.56
C MET A 288 8.36 -19.09 17.01
N ALA A 289 8.89 -19.28 15.79
CA ALA A 289 8.93 -20.56 15.09
C ALA A 289 7.54 -21.18 14.88
N LEU A 290 6.57 -20.37 14.49
CA LEU A 290 5.28 -20.88 14.05
C LEU A 290 5.45 -21.61 12.71
N GLU A 291 5.45 -22.95 12.77
CA GLU A 291 5.83 -23.82 11.63
C GLU A 291 4.72 -24.03 10.60
N SER A 292 3.64 -23.32 10.64
CA SER A 292 2.45 -23.55 9.81
C SER A 292 2.62 -23.30 8.30
N GLY A 293 3.84 -23.34 7.79
CA GLY A 293 4.20 -23.50 6.38
C GLY A 293 3.77 -22.39 5.40
N SER A 294 2.73 -21.60 5.72
CA SER A 294 2.26 -20.49 4.90
C SER A 294 1.82 -19.30 5.76
N PHE A 295 1.90 -18.11 5.21
CA PHE A 295 1.38 -16.87 5.79
C PHE A 295 -0.07 -17.05 6.29
N ARG A 296 -0.96 -17.59 5.45
CA ARG A 296 -2.37 -17.82 5.78
C ARG A 296 -2.55 -18.74 6.99
N ASN A 297 -1.83 -19.84 7.04
CA ASN A 297 -1.98 -20.80 8.15
C ASN A 297 -1.54 -20.21 9.49
N ARG A 298 -0.49 -19.35 9.47
CA ARG A 298 -0.05 -18.64 10.68
C ARG A 298 -1.08 -17.63 11.15
N LEU A 299 -1.71 -16.91 10.25
CA LEU A 299 -2.81 -15.99 10.57
C LEU A 299 -4.01 -16.74 11.19
N GLU A 300 -4.46 -17.82 10.56
CA GLU A 300 -5.58 -18.63 11.05
C GLU A 300 -5.34 -19.14 12.48
N GLU A 301 -4.12 -19.62 12.77
CA GLU A 301 -3.73 -20.08 14.11
C GLU A 301 -3.77 -18.97 15.18
N ILE A 302 -3.42 -17.75 14.80
CA ILE A 302 -3.46 -16.58 15.69
C ILE A 302 -4.90 -16.08 15.83
N GLU A 303 -5.64 -16.00 14.73
CA GLU A 303 -7.00 -15.46 14.65
C GLU A 303 -7.97 -16.22 15.55
N GLU A 304 -7.82 -17.55 15.67
CA GLU A 304 -8.62 -18.38 16.59
C GLU A 304 -8.53 -17.94 18.07
N ARG A 305 -7.50 -17.16 18.41
CA ARG A 305 -7.24 -16.65 19.77
C ARG A 305 -7.69 -15.20 19.96
N MET A 306 -8.20 -14.54 18.90
CA MET A 306 -8.64 -13.16 18.97
C MET A 306 -9.91 -12.97 19.80
N LEU A 307 -9.99 -11.84 20.47
CA LEU A 307 -11.08 -11.50 21.36
C LEU A 307 -12.29 -10.90 20.62
N GLY A 308 -13.47 -10.96 21.23
CA GLY A 308 -14.69 -10.39 20.67
C GLY A 308 -14.57 -8.91 20.26
N PRO A 309 -13.89 -8.01 21.01
CA PRO A 309 -13.65 -6.62 20.59
C PRO A 309 -12.86 -6.48 19.30
N TRP A 310 -11.93 -7.39 19.00
CA TRP A 310 -11.20 -7.44 17.74
C TRP A 310 -12.12 -7.76 16.57
N HIS A 311 -12.97 -8.79 16.71
CA HIS A 311 -13.97 -9.12 15.69
C HIS A 311 -14.95 -7.97 15.46
N PHE A 312 -15.38 -7.31 16.53
CA PHE A 312 -16.22 -6.11 16.43
C PHE A 312 -15.52 -4.98 15.63
N LEU A 313 -14.25 -4.72 15.91
CA LEU A 313 -13.50 -3.65 15.22
C LEU A 313 -13.29 -3.99 13.75
N PHE A 314 -12.70 -5.15 13.45
CA PHE A 314 -12.23 -5.48 12.12
C PHE A 314 -13.31 -6.10 11.24
N ASP A 315 -14.10 -7.05 11.76
CA ASP A 315 -15.08 -7.77 10.95
C ASP A 315 -16.43 -7.03 10.89
N ASP A 316 -16.95 -6.57 12.04
CA ASP A 316 -18.27 -5.95 12.13
C ASP A 316 -18.23 -4.42 11.82
N SER A 317 -17.08 -3.73 11.96
CA SER A 317 -17.01 -2.30 11.77
C SER A 317 -16.20 -1.92 10.53
N LEU A 318 -14.92 -2.24 10.47
CA LEU A 318 -14.05 -1.83 9.36
C LEU A 318 -14.47 -2.52 8.05
N ARG A 319 -14.63 -3.82 8.05
CA ARG A 319 -15.06 -4.58 6.87
C ARG A 319 -16.46 -4.19 6.41
N GLU A 320 -17.39 -3.94 7.35
CA GLU A 320 -18.74 -3.51 7.00
C GLU A 320 -18.70 -2.13 6.30
N VAL A 321 -18.00 -1.14 6.86
CA VAL A 321 -17.90 0.19 6.24
C VAL A 321 -17.17 0.12 4.89
N ALA A 322 -16.12 -0.69 4.77
CA ALA A 322 -15.41 -0.91 3.51
C ALA A 322 -16.33 -1.50 2.42
N ASN A 323 -17.16 -2.48 2.77
CA ASN A 323 -18.14 -3.06 1.85
C ASN A 323 -19.22 -2.06 1.45
N ARG A 324 -19.67 -1.20 2.36
CA ARG A 324 -20.63 -0.13 2.06
C ARG A 324 -20.02 0.93 1.14
N ILE A 325 -18.76 1.31 1.36
CA ILE A 325 -17.99 2.22 0.48
C ILE A 325 -17.86 1.60 -0.91
N LYS A 326 -17.51 0.32 -1.02
CA LYS A 326 -17.45 -0.40 -2.28
C LYS A 326 -18.78 -0.36 -3.05
N ALA A 327 -19.90 -0.49 -2.34
CA ALA A 327 -21.23 -0.46 -2.93
C ALA A 327 -21.67 0.96 -3.32
N ARG A 328 -21.19 1.99 -2.64
CA ARG A 328 -21.55 3.41 -2.85
C ARG A 328 -20.30 4.30 -2.84
N PRO A 329 -19.42 4.19 -3.85
CA PRO A 329 -18.11 4.85 -3.84
C PRO A 329 -18.20 6.39 -3.92
N ASP A 330 -19.33 6.96 -4.33
CA ASP A 330 -19.55 8.41 -4.42
C ASP A 330 -20.20 9.00 -3.15
N ASP A 331 -20.46 8.19 -2.12
CA ASP A 331 -21.08 8.61 -0.86
C ASP A 331 -20.02 9.17 0.08
N LEU A 332 -19.88 10.50 0.11
CA LEU A 332 -18.89 11.19 0.92
C LEU A 332 -19.12 11.02 2.44
N GLU A 333 -20.37 10.97 2.89
CA GLU A 333 -20.68 10.76 4.31
C GLU A 333 -20.17 9.39 4.76
N LEU A 334 -20.39 8.38 3.95
CA LEU A 334 -19.91 7.03 4.19
C LEU A 334 -18.38 6.94 4.12
N PHE A 335 -17.75 7.68 3.22
CA PHE A 335 -16.29 7.77 3.15
C PHE A 335 -15.71 8.42 4.41
N VAL A 336 -16.34 9.48 4.94
CA VAL A 336 -15.99 10.10 6.22
C VAL A 336 -16.14 9.11 7.37
N GLU A 337 -17.27 8.36 7.47
CA GLU A 337 -17.45 7.28 8.45
C GLU A 337 -16.27 6.29 8.37
N GLY A 338 -15.87 5.91 7.16
CA GLY A 338 -14.73 5.01 6.92
C GLY A 338 -13.40 5.58 7.41
N ILE A 339 -13.07 6.83 7.05
CA ILE A 339 -11.83 7.49 7.50
C ILE A 339 -11.79 7.62 9.03
N VAL A 340 -12.91 7.91 9.69
CA VAL A 340 -12.97 7.93 11.16
C VAL A 340 -12.73 6.53 11.73
N THR A 341 -13.39 5.51 11.17
CA THR A 341 -13.24 4.11 11.61
C THR A 341 -11.79 3.66 11.50
N TYR A 342 -11.17 3.91 10.37
CA TYR A 342 -9.81 3.45 10.10
C TYR A 342 -8.75 4.32 10.78
N HIS A 343 -8.57 5.59 10.36
CA HIS A 343 -7.45 6.41 10.80
C HIS A 343 -7.61 6.96 12.22
N MET A 344 -8.84 7.20 12.69
CA MET A 344 -9.03 7.77 14.02
C MET A 344 -9.23 6.70 15.09
N VAL A 345 -10.04 5.69 14.83
CA VAL A 345 -10.32 4.61 15.80
C VAL A 345 -9.25 3.54 15.75
N THR A 346 -9.08 2.86 14.60
CA THR A 346 -8.18 1.70 14.49
C THR A 346 -6.72 2.11 14.72
N GLU A 347 -6.21 3.04 13.93
CA GLU A 347 -4.80 3.46 14.06
C GLU A 347 -4.60 4.43 15.25
N GLY A 348 -5.41 5.49 15.29
CA GLY A 348 -5.17 6.62 16.18
C GLY A 348 -5.47 6.39 17.66
N VAL A 349 -6.47 5.56 17.97
CA VAL A 349 -6.89 5.27 19.36
C VAL A 349 -6.42 3.91 19.83
N LEU A 350 -6.37 2.90 18.94
CA LEU A 350 -6.10 1.52 19.34
C LEU A 350 -4.67 1.09 19.02
N ALA A 351 -4.21 1.22 17.76
CA ALA A 351 -2.88 0.76 17.40
C ALA A 351 -1.78 1.59 18.05
N MET A 352 -1.84 2.91 17.93
CA MET A 352 -0.78 3.81 18.40
C MET A 352 -0.44 3.67 19.90
N PRO A 353 -1.39 3.61 20.86
CA PRO A 353 -1.04 3.38 22.26
C PRO A 353 -0.39 2.01 22.49
N GLY A 354 -0.91 0.95 21.83
CA GLY A 354 -0.36 -0.39 21.91
C GLY A 354 1.07 -0.46 21.39
N GLN A 355 1.32 0.12 20.23
CA GLN A 355 2.66 0.24 19.63
C GLN A 355 3.61 0.95 20.62
N ARG A 356 3.17 2.09 21.15
CA ARG A 356 3.99 2.91 22.04
C ARG A 356 4.43 2.17 23.29
N ILE A 357 3.52 1.51 24.00
CA ILE A 357 3.86 0.78 25.22
C ILE A 357 4.78 -0.40 24.95
N MET A 358 4.59 -1.12 23.85
CA MET A 358 5.46 -2.25 23.47
C MET A 358 6.87 -1.79 23.08
N ILE A 359 6.99 -0.74 22.26
CA ILE A 359 8.27 -0.16 21.85
C ILE A 359 9.03 0.34 23.07
N GLN A 360 8.38 1.06 23.98
CA GLN A 360 8.99 1.57 25.19
C GLN A 360 9.42 0.43 26.11
N TYR A 361 8.56 -0.56 26.33
CA TYR A 361 8.87 -1.70 27.19
C TYR A 361 10.07 -2.50 26.67
N THR A 362 10.10 -2.80 25.38
CA THR A 362 11.21 -3.55 24.77
C THR A 362 12.52 -2.77 24.82
N ALA A 363 12.49 -1.44 24.66
CA ALA A 363 13.65 -0.57 24.79
C ALA A 363 14.16 -0.49 26.26
N ASP A 364 13.25 -0.29 27.23
CA ASP A 364 13.61 -0.13 28.65
C ASP A 364 14.18 -1.43 29.29
N HIS A 365 13.87 -2.58 28.69
CA HIS A 365 14.31 -3.89 29.15
C HIS A 365 15.37 -4.55 28.26
N ASP A 366 15.88 -3.84 27.22
CA ASP A 366 16.82 -4.38 26.25
C ASP A 366 16.33 -5.69 25.58
N LEU A 367 15.01 -5.79 25.31
CA LEU A 367 14.38 -6.96 24.72
C LEU A 367 14.08 -6.75 23.23
N TYR A 368 14.23 -7.84 22.46
CA TYR A 368 13.81 -7.91 21.04
C TYR A 368 14.23 -6.69 20.20
N PRO A 369 15.55 -6.42 20.05
CA PRO A 369 16.03 -5.22 19.36
C PRO A 369 15.61 -5.14 17.89
N GLY A 370 15.48 -6.28 17.21
CA GLY A 370 14.99 -6.34 15.85
C GLY A 370 13.51 -5.98 15.74
N PHE A 371 12.69 -6.50 16.67
CA PHE A 371 11.28 -6.12 16.80
C PHE A 371 11.14 -4.63 17.12
N ASN A 372 11.84 -4.15 18.13
CA ASN A 372 11.80 -2.74 18.53
C ASN A 372 12.12 -1.81 17.36
N LYS A 373 13.18 -2.11 16.60
CA LYS A 373 13.53 -1.35 15.40
C LYS A 373 12.43 -1.40 14.33
N GLY A 374 11.94 -2.60 14.00
CA GLY A 374 10.92 -2.77 12.98
C GLY A 374 9.59 -2.13 13.38
N PHE A 375 9.16 -2.33 14.62
CA PHE A 375 7.90 -1.79 15.12
C PHE A 375 7.93 -0.25 15.27
N SER A 376 9.10 0.34 15.54
CA SER A 376 9.29 1.80 15.49
C SER A 376 9.16 2.36 14.05
N LEU A 377 9.53 1.57 13.03
CA LEU A 377 9.31 1.95 11.63
C LEU A 377 7.82 1.82 11.24
N VAL A 378 7.13 0.82 11.77
CA VAL A 378 5.65 0.72 11.64
C VAL A 378 5.00 1.94 12.30
N GLU A 379 5.33 2.26 13.57
CA GLU A 379 4.81 3.45 14.28
C GLU A 379 5.05 4.74 13.46
N GLN A 380 6.20 4.88 12.80
CA GLN A 380 6.50 6.02 11.93
C GLN A 380 5.53 6.10 10.75
N ASP A 381 5.21 4.98 10.12
CA ASP A 381 4.25 4.92 9.01
C ASP A 381 2.83 5.27 9.51
N GLU A 382 2.41 4.73 10.66
CA GLU A 382 1.11 5.01 11.28
C GLU A 382 0.90 6.50 11.60
N HIS A 383 1.94 7.19 12.07
CA HIS A 383 1.85 8.64 12.29
C HIS A 383 1.51 9.39 11.00
N ARG A 384 2.02 8.94 9.85
CA ARG A 384 1.72 9.52 8.55
C ARG A 384 0.29 9.23 8.10
N HIS A 385 -0.21 8.00 8.35
CA HIS A 385 -1.58 7.60 8.06
C HIS A 385 -2.58 8.40 8.89
N ILE A 386 -2.34 8.53 10.19
CA ILE A 386 -3.16 9.36 11.09
C ILE A 386 -3.14 10.83 10.66
N ALA A 387 -1.96 11.36 10.28
CA ALA A 387 -1.85 12.75 9.80
C ALA A 387 -2.67 12.99 8.52
N PHE A 388 -2.72 12.00 7.62
CA PHE A 388 -3.60 12.03 6.45
C PHE A 388 -5.08 12.05 6.87
N GLY A 389 -5.50 11.18 7.77
CA GLY A 389 -6.88 11.12 8.27
C GLY A 389 -7.31 12.46 8.89
N VAL A 390 -6.44 13.06 9.73
CA VAL A 390 -6.68 14.39 10.32
C VAL A 390 -6.78 15.46 9.24
N ARG A 391 -5.90 15.44 8.22
CA ARG A 391 -5.93 16.40 7.11
C ARG A 391 -7.23 16.28 6.32
N PHE A 392 -7.62 15.07 5.94
CA PHE A 392 -8.85 14.82 5.20
C PHE A 392 -10.10 15.28 5.99
N LEU A 393 -10.21 14.87 7.26
CA LEU A 393 -11.36 15.23 8.08
C LEU A 393 -11.43 16.74 8.31
N LYS A 394 -10.28 17.43 8.44
CA LYS A 394 -10.25 18.88 8.52
C LYS A 394 -10.83 19.53 7.27
N ASP A 395 -10.33 19.15 6.10
CA ASP A 395 -10.74 19.75 4.82
C ASP A 395 -12.24 19.53 4.59
N VAL A 396 -12.74 18.30 4.80
CA VAL A 396 -14.16 18.00 4.60
C VAL A 396 -15.06 18.67 5.63
N CYS A 397 -14.65 18.80 6.89
CA CYS A 397 -15.43 19.48 7.93
C CYS A 397 -15.42 21.01 7.80
N GLU A 398 -14.39 21.59 7.16
CA GLU A 398 -14.37 23.01 6.80
C GLU A 398 -15.28 23.30 5.60
N GLU A 399 -15.29 22.43 4.60
CA GLU A 399 -16.14 22.56 3.41
C GLU A 399 -17.61 22.23 3.72
N ARG A 400 -17.84 21.19 4.54
CA ARG A 400 -19.15 20.65 4.89
C ARG A 400 -19.27 20.47 6.41
N PRO A 401 -19.68 21.52 7.15
CA PRO A 401 -19.73 21.50 8.62
C PRO A 401 -20.62 20.40 9.23
N GLU A 402 -21.61 19.91 8.49
CA GLU A 402 -22.47 18.79 8.89
C GLU A 402 -21.70 17.47 9.07
N MET A 403 -20.57 17.29 8.39
CA MET A 403 -19.71 16.11 8.53
C MET A 403 -19.12 15.97 9.94
N LYS A 404 -19.04 17.04 10.72
CA LYS A 404 -18.63 16.97 12.13
C LYS A 404 -19.55 16.05 12.95
N GLN A 405 -20.85 16.03 12.63
CA GLN A 405 -21.78 15.12 13.29
C GLN A 405 -21.49 13.65 12.94
N VAL A 406 -21.12 13.37 11.68
CA VAL A 406 -20.72 12.03 11.26
C VAL A 406 -19.49 11.58 12.04
N VAL A 407 -18.48 12.45 12.16
CA VAL A 407 -17.27 12.17 12.96
C VAL A 407 -17.63 11.81 14.40
N VAL A 408 -18.40 12.64 15.09
CA VAL A 408 -18.74 12.43 16.50
C VAL A 408 -19.57 11.15 16.68
N SER A 409 -20.61 10.96 15.86
CA SER A 409 -21.48 9.78 15.97
C SER A 409 -20.74 8.46 15.68
N THR A 410 -19.77 8.46 14.77
CA THR A 410 -18.92 7.31 14.50
C THR A 410 -18.02 6.99 15.68
N LEU A 411 -17.38 8.00 16.29
CA LEU A 411 -16.57 7.82 17.50
C LEU A 411 -17.40 7.24 18.66
N GLU A 412 -18.58 7.79 18.91
CA GLU A 412 -19.49 7.31 19.98
C GLU A 412 -20.00 5.90 19.75
N LYS A 413 -20.23 5.52 18.49
CA LYS A 413 -20.67 4.17 18.09
C LYS A 413 -19.57 3.13 18.31
N LEU A 414 -18.32 3.47 17.97
CA LEU A 414 -17.26 2.48 17.85
C LEU A 414 -16.37 2.38 19.10
N LEU A 415 -15.93 3.51 19.67
CA LEU A 415 -14.89 3.53 20.68
C LEU A 415 -15.22 2.73 21.95
N PRO A 416 -16.43 2.82 22.55
CA PRO A 416 -16.70 2.12 23.80
C PRO A 416 -16.47 0.61 23.72
N LYS A 417 -16.79 0.01 22.56
CA LYS A 417 -16.62 -1.42 22.34
C LYS A 417 -15.23 -1.78 21.80
N SER A 418 -14.70 -0.98 20.86
CA SER A 418 -13.39 -1.24 20.26
C SER A 418 -12.26 -1.11 21.28
N ALA A 419 -12.33 -0.14 22.19
CA ALA A 419 -11.28 0.07 23.20
C ALA A 419 -11.21 -1.04 24.26
N GLU A 420 -12.19 -1.95 24.32
CA GLU A 420 -12.12 -3.17 25.14
C GLU A 420 -11.00 -4.14 24.70
N VAL A 421 -10.37 -3.92 23.52
CA VAL A 421 -9.18 -4.69 23.09
C VAL A 421 -8.00 -4.55 24.04
N PHE A 422 -7.96 -3.49 24.86
CA PHE A 422 -6.95 -3.31 25.92
C PHE A 422 -7.30 -4.03 27.22
N CYS A 423 -8.43 -4.71 27.29
CA CYS A 423 -8.85 -5.48 28.44
C CYS A 423 -8.95 -6.95 28.07
N PRO A 424 -8.20 -7.87 28.71
CA PRO A 424 -8.39 -9.28 28.45
C PRO A 424 -9.76 -9.74 28.98
N PRO A 425 -10.37 -10.74 28.32
CA PRO A 425 -11.72 -11.22 28.64
C PRO A 425 -11.78 -11.93 30.00
N GLU A 426 -10.63 -12.28 30.57
CA GLU A 426 -10.51 -13.01 31.84
C GLU A 426 -10.42 -12.07 33.06
N SER A 427 -10.39 -10.76 32.83
CA SER A 427 -10.35 -9.77 33.91
C SER A 427 -11.78 -9.38 34.31
N ASP A 428 -12.18 -9.72 35.53
CA ASP A 428 -13.46 -9.27 36.13
C ASP A 428 -13.47 -7.73 36.35
N ASP A 429 -12.30 -7.09 36.34
CA ASP A 429 -12.13 -5.64 36.44
C ASP A 429 -11.12 -5.13 35.38
N PRO A 430 -11.59 -4.48 34.31
CA PRO A 430 -10.74 -3.88 33.31
C PRO A 430 -9.72 -2.87 33.85
N SER A 431 -9.98 -2.26 35.04
CA SER A 431 -9.10 -1.28 35.66
C SER A 431 -7.85 -1.92 36.27
N ASP A 432 -7.85 -3.20 36.58
CA ASP A 432 -6.72 -3.92 37.19
C ASP A 432 -5.75 -4.54 36.17
N PHE A 433 -6.10 -4.49 34.85
CA PHE A 433 -5.24 -5.07 33.85
C PHE A 433 -3.99 -4.21 33.59
N ILE A 434 -2.82 -4.87 33.69
CA ILE A 434 -1.52 -4.28 33.39
C ILE A 434 -0.93 -4.94 32.15
N SER A 435 -0.66 -4.15 31.12
CA SER A 435 0.05 -4.59 29.92
C SER A 435 1.31 -3.76 29.75
N TYR A 436 2.46 -4.43 29.58
CA TYR A 436 3.76 -3.76 29.42
C TYR A 436 4.04 -2.66 30.46
N GLY A 437 3.65 -2.90 31.73
CA GLY A 437 3.86 -1.99 32.85
C GLY A 437 2.85 -0.84 32.98
N HIS A 438 1.79 -0.81 32.16
CA HIS A 438 0.76 0.22 32.20
C HIS A 438 -0.62 -0.37 32.48
N HIS A 439 -1.39 0.28 33.34
CA HIS A 439 -2.80 -0.01 33.54
C HIS A 439 -3.63 0.40 32.33
N SER A 440 -4.71 -0.33 32.05
CA SER A 440 -5.65 0.01 30.98
C SER A 440 -6.19 1.44 31.09
N SER A 441 -6.43 1.93 32.31
CA SER A 441 -6.83 3.33 32.55
C SER A 441 -5.82 4.36 32.04
N GLN A 442 -4.51 4.08 32.15
CA GLN A 442 -3.44 4.94 31.62
C GLN A 442 -3.43 4.90 30.07
N VAL A 443 -3.64 3.73 29.49
CA VAL A 443 -3.75 3.57 28.03
C VAL A 443 -4.95 4.33 27.51
N TYR A 444 -6.11 4.25 28.17
CA TYR A 444 -7.32 5.02 27.81
C TYR A 444 -7.10 6.52 27.95
N GLY A 445 -6.46 6.97 29.02
CA GLY A 445 -6.14 8.38 29.22
C GLY A 445 -5.27 8.95 28.11
N PHE A 446 -4.21 8.22 27.73
CA PHE A 446 -3.33 8.57 26.63
C PHE A 446 -4.06 8.59 25.28
N ALA A 447 -4.83 7.54 24.94
CA ALA A 447 -5.59 7.40 23.72
C ALA A 447 -6.62 8.55 23.57
N TYR A 448 -7.37 8.84 24.64
CA TYR A 448 -8.35 9.93 24.66
C TYR A 448 -7.69 11.30 24.44
N GLN A 449 -6.59 11.59 25.11
CA GLN A 449 -5.89 12.86 24.93
C GLN A 449 -5.35 13.04 23.52
N ALA A 450 -4.77 11.99 22.94
CA ALA A 450 -4.31 12.00 21.55
C ALA A 450 -5.47 12.25 20.58
N LEU A 451 -6.60 11.56 20.75
CA LEU A 451 -7.81 11.79 19.97
C LEU A 451 -8.32 13.22 20.12
N LYS A 452 -8.40 13.73 21.35
CA LYS A 452 -8.87 15.09 21.64
C LYS A 452 -8.03 16.15 20.92
N ARG A 453 -6.70 16.01 20.90
CA ARG A 453 -5.81 16.93 20.16
C ARG A 453 -6.07 16.89 18.66
N ARG A 454 -6.24 15.70 18.08
CA ARG A 454 -6.53 15.52 16.64
C ARG A 454 -7.88 16.12 16.27
N MET A 455 -8.91 15.87 17.09
CA MET A 455 -10.24 16.45 16.85
C MET A 455 -10.26 17.98 17.01
N ALA A 456 -9.48 18.51 17.95
CA ALA A 456 -9.32 19.97 18.07
C ALA A 456 -8.66 20.59 16.81
N ALA A 457 -7.69 19.89 16.18
CA ALA A 457 -7.08 20.33 14.92
C ALA A 457 -8.07 20.33 13.74
N ILE A 458 -9.07 19.44 13.78
CA ILE A 458 -10.18 19.35 12.81
C ILE A 458 -11.26 20.38 13.11
N GLY A 459 -11.29 20.95 14.32
CA GLY A 459 -12.37 21.83 14.78
C GLY A 459 -13.64 21.07 15.21
N VAL A 460 -13.45 19.84 15.72
CA VAL A 460 -14.50 18.97 16.26
C VAL A 460 -14.34 18.84 17.77
N GLU A 461 -15.40 19.10 18.50
CA GLU A 461 -15.48 18.85 19.94
C GLU A 461 -15.98 17.42 20.17
N ILE A 462 -15.23 16.64 20.97
CA ILE A 462 -15.59 15.25 21.27
C ILE A 462 -16.26 15.12 22.63
N PRO A 463 -17.13 14.11 22.83
CA PRO A 463 -17.69 13.76 24.12
C PRO A 463 -16.64 13.50 25.19
N PRO A 464 -17.00 13.61 26.48
CA PRO A 464 -16.08 13.31 27.58
C PRO A 464 -15.68 11.84 27.59
N PRO A 465 -14.55 11.49 28.24
CA PRO A 465 -13.97 10.14 28.15
C PRO A 465 -14.90 9.03 28.63
N GLU A 466 -15.79 9.32 29.60
CA GLU A 466 -16.76 8.35 30.13
C GLU A 466 -17.79 7.85 29.09
N ARG A 467 -17.92 8.59 27.97
CA ARG A 467 -18.77 8.21 26.82
C ARG A 467 -18.03 7.48 25.72
N LEU A 468 -16.70 7.62 25.68
CA LEU A 468 -15.87 7.09 24.58
C LEU A 468 -14.99 5.92 25.02
N MET A 469 -14.64 5.82 26.30
CA MET A 469 -13.78 4.75 26.81
C MET A 469 -14.57 3.76 27.65
N PRO A 470 -14.23 2.46 27.62
CA PRO A 470 -14.98 1.41 28.33
C PRO A 470 -14.74 1.41 29.85
N GLY A 471 -13.79 2.17 30.34
CA GLY A 471 -13.38 2.22 31.75
C GLY A 471 -12.82 3.56 32.17
N PRO A 472 -12.37 3.66 33.44
CA PRO A 472 -11.78 4.90 33.97
C PRO A 472 -10.53 5.31 33.18
N VAL A 473 -10.27 6.62 33.13
CA VAL A 473 -9.11 7.19 32.46
C VAL A 473 -8.16 7.83 33.47
N ASP A 474 -6.88 7.51 33.37
CA ASP A 474 -5.79 8.14 34.11
C ASP A 474 -4.88 8.89 33.13
N PHE A 475 -4.77 10.20 33.32
CA PHE A 475 -3.98 11.07 32.45
C PHE A 475 -2.49 11.18 32.86
N GLY A 476 -2.05 10.46 33.88
CA GLY A 476 -0.74 10.64 34.52
C GLY A 476 0.37 9.64 34.14
N GLY A 477 0.12 8.68 33.28
CA GLY A 477 0.98 7.50 33.22
C GLY A 477 1.89 7.33 32.00
N LEU A 478 1.55 7.91 30.84
CA LEU A 478 2.32 7.81 29.60
C LEU A 478 2.93 9.16 29.24
N ASP A 479 4.24 9.23 28.95
CA ASP A 479 4.92 10.51 28.67
C ASP A 479 4.55 11.06 27.30
N GLU A 480 3.61 12.01 27.30
CA GLU A 480 3.15 12.71 26.11
C GLU A 480 4.26 13.48 25.38
N ARG A 481 5.32 13.89 26.09
CA ARG A 481 6.40 14.70 25.50
C ARG A 481 7.19 13.97 24.44
N ARG A 482 7.32 12.63 24.55
CA ARG A 482 7.98 11.81 23.55
C ARG A 482 7.11 11.62 22.30
N VAL A 483 5.79 11.58 22.45
CA VAL A 483 4.84 11.50 21.31
C VAL A 483 4.79 12.81 20.53
N ILE A 484 4.72 13.94 21.24
CA ILE A 484 4.76 15.28 20.61
C ILE A 484 6.12 15.49 19.89
N ALA A 485 7.22 14.96 20.43
CA ALA A 485 8.52 15.01 19.78
C ALA A 485 8.55 14.14 18.51
N ALA A 486 7.99 12.94 18.52
CA ALA A 486 7.91 12.06 17.35
C ALA A 486 6.94 12.63 16.27
N GLU A 487 5.79 13.15 16.66
CA GLU A 487 4.87 13.88 15.77
C GLU A 487 5.52 15.17 15.23
N ALA A 488 6.37 15.83 16.00
CA ALA A 488 7.14 17.00 15.58
C ALA A 488 8.36 16.64 14.71
N GLU A 489 9.00 15.48 14.92
CA GLU A 489 10.11 14.98 14.09
C GLU A 489 9.61 14.42 12.76
N THR A 490 8.49 13.69 12.74
CA THR A 490 7.80 13.35 11.48
C THR A 490 7.34 14.60 10.75
N ALA A 491 7.09 15.67 11.48
CA ALA A 491 6.80 17.00 10.93
C ALA A 491 8.06 17.84 10.63
N ALA A 492 9.29 17.48 11.04
CA ALA A 492 10.52 18.25 10.78
C ALA A 492 11.27 17.74 9.53
N PRO A 493 11.81 18.63 8.66
CA PRO A 493 12.73 18.18 7.63
C PRO A 493 13.98 17.61 8.29
N ALA A 494 14.51 16.50 7.73
CA ALA A 494 15.80 15.97 8.15
C ALA A 494 16.84 17.08 8.06
N SER A 495 17.33 17.57 9.20
CA SER A 495 18.45 18.48 9.25
C SER A 495 19.66 17.75 8.69
N ALA A 496 20.29 18.31 7.68
CA ALA A 496 21.53 17.85 7.07
C ALA A 496 22.59 17.59 8.16
N SER A 497 22.78 16.32 8.52
CA SER A 497 23.98 15.83 9.18
C SER A 497 24.85 15.18 8.10
N ALA A 498 25.54 16.02 7.33
CA ALA A 498 26.64 15.62 6.49
C ALA A 498 27.63 16.78 6.41
N ALA A 499 28.46 16.90 7.44
CA ALA A 499 29.76 17.58 7.33
C ALA A 499 30.59 17.24 8.58
N SER A 500 31.38 16.18 8.51
CA SER A 500 32.78 16.13 8.98
C SER A 500 33.38 14.77 8.66
#